data_358fbf86ee2e86e546bede5f9e1c30de
#
_entry.id   358fbf86ee2e86e546bede5f9e1c30de
#
_cell.length_a   1.000
_cell.length_b   1.000
_cell.length_c   1.000
_cell.angle_alpha   90.00
_cell.angle_beta   90.00
_cell.angle_gamma   90.00
#
_symmetry.space_group_name_H-M   'P 1'
#
loop_
_entity.id
_entity.type
_entity.pdbx_description
1 polymer ?
#
loop_
_entity_poly.entity_id
_entity_poly.type
_entity_poly.pdbx_seq_one_letter_code
_entity_poly.pdbx_strand_id
1 'polypeptide(L)'
;IVKENPNAVYLILGQTHPHILEKSGDSYRRDLQQLVNKLGMKNHIVFHNHFVKLETLVQYLQTSKIYAIPYLKKEQITSGTLAYALGVGTAVVSTPFWHAEELLADGRGKLVPFNDSIAMANEINNLLTNDNEREMMRFKGYQYARSMVWKEVSKMHLDLISKIKERKTLENTQETGIKYHKIFNELPEINLSHLKTMTDDTGLLQHAKYMTPNFHHGYCVEDNARG
;
A
#
# COMPACT_ATOMS: atom_id res chain seq x y z
N ILE A 1 -15.36 18.38 -11.98
CA ILE A 1 -14.70 17.58 -13.03
C ILE A 1 -15.60 17.53 -14.26
N VAL A 2 -16.79 16.97 -14.20
CA VAL A 2 -17.67 16.72 -15.35
C VAL A 2 -18.06 18.01 -16.13
N LYS A 3 -18.16 19.18 -15.47
CA LYS A 3 -18.43 20.45 -16.15
C LYS A 3 -17.35 20.83 -17.18
N GLU A 4 -16.10 20.51 -16.87
CA GLU A 4 -14.94 20.82 -17.73
C GLU A 4 -14.57 19.62 -18.62
N ASN A 5 -14.84 18.42 -18.16
CA ASN A 5 -14.54 17.16 -18.85
C ASN A 5 -15.81 16.28 -18.95
N PRO A 6 -16.74 16.60 -19.85
CA PRO A 6 -18.06 15.94 -19.92
C PRO A 6 -18.00 14.45 -20.29
N ASN A 7 -16.88 13.97 -20.82
CA ASN A 7 -16.67 12.55 -21.13
C ASN A 7 -15.93 11.78 -20.01
N ALA A 8 -15.64 12.45 -18.88
CA ALA A 8 -14.96 11.79 -17.77
C ALA A 8 -15.88 10.75 -17.11
N VAL A 9 -15.32 9.56 -16.86
CA VAL A 9 -15.98 8.49 -16.11
C VAL A 9 -15.09 8.12 -14.93
N TYR A 10 -15.68 8.07 -13.75
CA TYR A 10 -15.03 7.59 -12.53
C TYR A 10 -15.45 6.16 -12.23
N LEU A 11 -14.49 5.25 -12.26
CA LEU A 11 -14.70 3.84 -11.95
C LEU A 11 -14.33 3.57 -10.48
N ILE A 12 -15.27 3.06 -9.71
CA ILE A 12 -15.07 2.56 -8.35
C ILE A 12 -15.00 1.05 -8.43
N LEU A 13 -13.77 0.52 -8.31
CA LEU A 13 -13.47 -0.89 -8.46
C LEU A 13 -13.24 -1.55 -7.11
N GLY A 14 -13.96 -2.63 -6.82
CA GLY A 14 -13.86 -3.41 -5.61
C GLY A 14 -15.17 -3.54 -4.84
N GLN A 15 -15.22 -4.52 -3.98
CA GLN A 15 -16.35 -4.75 -3.06
C GLN A 15 -16.04 -4.21 -1.67
N THR A 16 -17.09 -4.00 -0.88
CA THR A 16 -16.95 -3.62 0.54
C THR A 16 -16.22 -4.73 1.29
N HIS A 17 -15.26 -4.33 2.12
CA HIS A 17 -14.44 -5.28 2.88
C HIS A 17 -15.32 -6.18 3.77
N PRO A 18 -15.08 -7.51 3.87
CA PRO A 18 -15.92 -8.45 4.63
C PRO A 18 -16.21 -7.99 6.06
N HIS A 19 -15.20 -7.54 6.82
CA HIS A 19 -15.41 -7.03 8.18
C HIS A 19 -16.29 -5.78 8.26
N ILE A 20 -16.34 -4.97 7.22
CA ILE A 20 -17.25 -3.82 7.17
C ILE A 20 -18.66 -4.30 6.87
N LEU A 21 -18.80 -5.27 5.96
CA LEU A 21 -20.10 -5.91 5.67
C LEU A 21 -20.71 -6.54 6.90
N GLU A 22 -19.93 -7.24 7.73
CA GLU A 22 -20.40 -7.86 8.98
C GLU A 22 -20.86 -6.82 10.02
N LYS A 23 -20.14 -5.70 10.15
CA LYS A 23 -20.40 -4.69 11.18
C LYS A 23 -21.51 -3.71 10.82
N SER A 24 -21.55 -3.25 9.58
CA SER A 24 -22.43 -2.15 9.14
C SER A 24 -23.14 -2.40 7.81
N GLY A 25 -23.00 -3.61 7.27
CA GLY A 25 -23.53 -3.93 5.96
C GLY A 25 -22.89 -3.09 4.85
N ASP A 26 -23.59 -2.92 3.75
CA ASP A 26 -23.11 -2.14 2.59
C ASP A 26 -23.67 -0.69 2.61
N SER A 27 -23.84 -0.11 3.81
CA SER A 27 -24.44 1.23 3.99
C SER A 27 -23.63 2.30 3.27
N TYR A 28 -22.32 2.33 3.46
CA TYR A 28 -21.45 3.33 2.84
C TYR A 28 -21.54 3.35 1.30
N ARG A 29 -21.58 2.18 0.67
CA ARG A 29 -21.77 2.10 -0.79
C ARG A 29 -23.15 2.61 -1.21
N ARG A 30 -24.20 2.26 -0.48
CA ARG A 30 -25.56 2.77 -0.75
C ARG A 30 -25.63 4.28 -0.63
N ASP A 31 -24.96 4.86 0.38
CA ASP A 31 -24.89 6.31 0.56
C ASP A 31 -24.20 6.99 -0.61
N LEU A 32 -23.07 6.41 -1.11
CA LEU A 32 -22.42 6.88 -2.30
C LEU A 32 -23.31 6.79 -3.56
N GLN A 33 -24.04 5.70 -3.72
CA GLN A 33 -24.99 5.56 -4.84
C GLN A 33 -26.15 6.56 -4.77
N GLN A 34 -26.66 6.83 -3.56
CA GLN A 34 -27.67 7.87 -3.37
C GLN A 34 -27.10 9.26 -3.69
N LEU A 35 -25.87 9.54 -3.28
CA LEU A 35 -25.20 10.79 -3.63
C LEU A 35 -25.03 10.95 -5.16
N VAL A 36 -24.63 9.89 -5.84
CA VAL A 36 -24.53 9.88 -7.32
C VAL A 36 -25.88 10.22 -7.97
N ASN A 37 -26.97 9.63 -7.45
CA ASN A 37 -28.32 9.90 -7.94
C ASN A 37 -28.72 11.36 -7.69
N LYS A 38 -28.48 11.85 -6.45
CA LYS A 38 -28.79 13.23 -6.05
C LYS A 38 -28.05 14.27 -6.89
N LEU A 39 -26.81 13.98 -7.27
CA LEU A 39 -25.98 14.86 -8.10
C LEU A 39 -26.22 14.68 -9.61
N GLY A 40 -27.07 13.75 -10.05
CA GLY A 40 -27.31 13.48 -11.46
C GLY A 40 -26.12 12.86 -12.21
N MET A 41 -25.18 12.18 -11.48
CA MET A 41 -23.91 11.69 -12.02
C MET A 41 -23.92 10.23 -12.48
N LYS A 42 -25.07 9.63 -12.71
CA LYS A 42 -25.22 8.21 -13.08
C LYS A 42 -24.41 7.79 -14.31
N ASN A 43 -24.28 8.68 -15.29
CA ASN A 43 -23.55 8.40 -16.52
C ASN A 43 -22.02 8.59 -16.38
N HIS A 44 -21.56 9.12 -15.25
CA HIS A 44 -20.17 9.46 -15.01
C HIS A 44 -19.52 8.64 -13.89
N ILE A 45 -20.30 7.83 -13.17
CA ILE A 45 -19.79 7.02 -12.05
C ILE A 45 -20.24 5.58 -12.22
N VAL A 46 -19.27 4.67 -12.28
CA VAL A 46 -19.50 3.24 -12.47
C VAL A 46 -18.99 2.49 -11.24
N PHE A 47 -19.85 1.68 -10.62
CA PHE A 47 -19.50 0.81 -9.50
C PHE A 47 -19.29 -0.63 -9.97
N HIS A 48 -18.08 -1.13 -9.90
CA HIS A 48 -17.75 -2.55 -10.08
C HIS A 48 -17.66 -3.22 -8.71
N ASN A 49 -18.78 -3.74 -8.23
CA ASN A 49 -18.92 -4.31 -6.89
C ASN A 49 -18.48 -5.79 -6.83
N HIS A 50 -17.26 -6.07 -7.24
CA HIS A 50 -16.68 -7.39 -7.10
C HIS A 50 -15.16 -7.30 -6.89
N PHE A 51 -14.60 -8.32 -6.23
CA PHE A 51 -13.16 -8.47 -6.11
C PHE A 51 -12.56 -8.81 -7.48
N VAL A 52 -11.49 -8.13 -7.85
CA VAL A 52 -10.74 -8.42 -9.09
C VAL A 52 -9.37 -8.99 -8.78
N LYS A 53 -8.91 -9.92 -9.62
CA LYS A 53 -7.56 -10.46 -9.54
C LYS A 53 -6.53 -9.37 -9.89
N LEU A 54 -5.28 -9.59 -9.47
CA LEU A 54 -4.20 -8.62 -9.67
C LEU A 54 -4.01 -8.26 -11.15
N GLU A 55 -4.07 -9.23 -12.04
CA GLU A 55 -3.90 -9.01 -13.48
C GLU A 55 -4.97 -8.06 -14.03
N THR A 56 -6.22 -8.25 -13.60
CA THR A 56 -7.34 -7.38 -13.97
C THR A 56 -7.20 -5.99 -13.38
N LEU A 57 -6.78 -5.87 -12.11
CA LEU A 57 -6.50 -4.58 -11.48
C LEU A 57 -5.43 -3.82 -12.25
N VAL A 58 -4.34 -4.48 -12.61
CA VAL A 58 -3.26 -3.90 -13.41
C VAL A 58 -3.76 -3.39 -14.76
N GLN A 59 -4.62 -4.15 -15.46
CA GLN A 59 -5.23 -3.71 -16.73
C GLN A 59 -6.09 -2.45 -16.55
N TYR A 60 -6.90 -2.39 -15.48
CA TYR A 60 -7.68 -1.17 -15.17
C TYR A 60 -6.78 0.03 -14.90
N LEU A 61 -5.71 -0.14 -14.14
CA LEU A 61 -4.75 0.93 -13.87
C LEU A 61 -4.05 1.40 -15.15
N GLN A 62 -3.61 0.48 -16.00
CA GLN A 62 -2.94 0.81 -17.28
C GLN A 62 -3.85 1.59 -18.24
N THR A 63 -5.13 1.26 -18.27
CA THR A 63 -6.12 1.92 -19.16
C THR A 63 -6.66 3.22 -18.58
N SER A 64 -6.52 3.43 -17.28
CA SER A 64 -6.95 4.66 -16.61
C SER A 64 -6.00 5.81 -16.89
N LYS A 65 -6.53 7.00 -17.17
CA LYS A 65 -5.73 8.22 -17.29
C LYS A 65 -5.17 8.66 -15.94
N ILE A 66 -6.00 8.55 -14.89
CA ILE A 66 -5.67 9.02 -13.54
C ILE A 66 -6.19 8.00 -12.52
N TYR A 67 -5.38 7.72 -11.51
CA TYR A 67 -5.77 6.97 -10.32
C TYR A 67 -5.93 7.94 -9.14
N ALA A 68 -7.13 8.04 -8.59
CA ALA A 68 -7.46 8.92 -7.47
C ALA A 68 -7.49 8.14 -6.14
N ILE A 69 -6.79 8.63 -5.12
CA ILE A 69 -6.69 7.97 -3.79
C ILE A 69 -7.09 8.97 -2.69
N PRO A 70 -8.38 9.08 -2.33
CA PRO A 70 -8.87 9.99 -1.31
C PRO A 70 -8.82 9.38 0.10
N TYR A 71 -7.71 8.78 0.52
CA TYR A 71 -7.59 8.23 1.87
C TYR A 71 -7.68 9.35 2.90
N LEU A 72 -8.31 9.06 4.05
CA LEU A 72 -8.52 10.04 5.12
C LEU A 72 -7.54 9.86 6.29
N LYS A 73 -6.83 8.73 6.34
CA LYS A 73 -5.92 8.39 7.42
C LYS A 73 -4.48 8.72 7.03
N LYS A 74 -3.87 9.68 7.73
CA LYS A 74 -2.50 10.13 7.47
C LYS A 74 -1.47 9.02 7.71
N GLU A 75 -1.69 8.20 8.73
CA GLU A 75 -0.78 7.15 9.20
C GLU A 75 -0.82 5.87 8.34
N GLN A 76 -1.41 5.93 7.17
CA GLN A 76 -1.38 4.80 6.24
C GLN A 76 0.05 4.55 5.74
N ILE A 77 0.70 3.51 6.27
CA ILE A 77 2.12 3.21 6.02
C ILE A 77 2.32 2.62 4.63
N THR A 78 1.38 1.79 4.15
CA THR A 78 1.50 1.11 2.85
C THR A 78 0.18 1.16 2.07
N SER A 79 0.30 1.29 0.75
CA SER A 79 -0.81 1.15 -0.20
C SER A 79 -0.32 0.33 -1.41
N GLY A 80 -0.75 -0.92 -1.49
CA GLY A 80 -0.39 -1.81 -2.60
C GLY A 80 -0.89 -1.26 -3.95
N THR A 81 -2.11 -0.73 -3.99
CA THR A 81 -2.69 -0.17 -5.21
C THR A 81 -1.95 1.07 -5.71
N LEU A 82 -1.40 1.90 -4.81
CA LEU A 82 -0.52 3.02 -5.17
C LEU A 82 0.77 2.51 -5.83
N ALA A 83 1.41 1.49 -5.24
CA ALA A 83 2.61 0.89 -5.80
C ALA A 83 2.35 0.28 -7.19
N TYR A 84 1.22 -0.40 -7.37
CA TYR A 84 0.82 -0.92 -8.69
C TYR A 84 0.56 0.20 -9.71
N ALA A 85 -0.13 1.28 -9.31
CA ALA A 85 -0.39 2.41 -10.20
C ALA A 85 0.91 3.04 -10.72
N LEU A 86 1.88 3.30 -9.84
CA LEU A 86 3.20 3.77 -10.24
C LEU A 86 3.94 2.72 -11.08
N GLY A 87 3.85 1.44 -10.69
CA GLY A 87 4.48 0.32 -11.40
C GLY A 87 4.07 0.18 -12.86
N VAL A 88 2.83 0.57 -13.18
CA VAL A 88 2.29 0.55 -14.55
C VAL A 88 2.29 1.92 -15.23
N GLY A 89 2.75 2.95 -14.54
CA GLY A 89 2.84 4.31 -15.08
C GLY A 89 1.48 5.00 -15.20
N THR A 90 0.60 4.85 -14.22
CA THR A 90 -0.64 5.62 -14.13
C THR A 90 -0.38 6.92 -13.39
N ALA A 91 -0.91 8.06 -13.87
CA ALA A 91 -0.85 9.31 -13.14
C ALA A 91 -1.70 9.24 -11.86
N VAL A 92 -1.19 9.77 -10.75
CA VAL A 92 -1.83 9.63 -9.43
C VAL A 92 -2.14 11.00 -8.83
N VAL A 93 -3.37 11.15 -8.31
CA VAL A 93 -3.78 12.24 -7.43
C VAL A 93 -4.20 11.65 -6.09
N SER A 94 -3.58 12.07 -5.00
CA SER A 94 -3.76 11.46 -3.68
C SER A 94 -3.83 12.48 -2.56
N THR A 95 -4.42 12.09 -1.43
CA THR A 95 -4.21 12.76 -0.15
C THR A 95 -2.81 12.43 0.40
N PRO A 96 -2.22 13.30 1.25
CA PRO A 96 -0.84 13.17 1.71
C PRO A 96 -0.72 12.21 2.92
N PHE A 97 -1.07 10.93 2.74
CA PHE A 97 -0.73 9.89 3.71
C PHE A 97 0.76 9.48 3.55
N TRP A 98 1.38 8.96 4.58
CA TRP A 98 2.83 8.74 4.64
C TRP A 98 3.41 8.05 3.40
N HIS A 99 2.84 6.96 2.97
CA HIS A 99 3.33 6.25 1.78
C HIS A 99 3.15 7.08 0.49
N ALA A 100 2.10 7.90 0.40
CA ALA A 100 1.88 8.76 -0.76
C ALA A 100 2.86 9.93 -0.79
N GLU A 101 3.19 10.52 0.37
CA GLU A 101 4.20 11.59 0.47
C GLU A 101 5.56 11.11 -0.05
N GLU A 102 5.95 9.88 0.27
CA GLU A 102 7.19 9.27 -0.21
C GLU A 102 7.13 8.94 -1.71
N LEU A 103 6.15 8.16 -2.11
CA LEU A 103 6.10 7.62 -3.48
C LEU A 103 5.80 8.69 -4.54
N LEU A 104 4.99 9.71 -4.21
CA LEU A 104 4.55 10.74 -5.15
C LEU A 104 5.43 12.00 -5.16
N ALA A 105 6.51 12.05 -4.36
CA ALA A 105 7.46 13.14 -4.37
C ALA A 105 8.08 13.38 -5.77
N ASP A 106 8.78 14.49 -5.95
CA ASP A 106 9.54 14.85 -7.16
C ASP A 106 8.72 14.85 -8.46
N GLY A 107 7.42 15.12 -8.34
CA GLY A 107 6.50 15.18 -9.48
C GLY A 107 6.09 13.82 -10.04
N ARG A 108 6.16 12.77 -9.23
CA ARG A 108 5.65 11.42 -9.54
C ARG A 108 4.14 11.29 -9.33
N GLY A 109 3.50 12.29 -8.70
CA GLY A 109 2.06 12.39 -8.47
C GLY A 109 1.68 13.75 -7.94
N LYS A 110 0.39 13.96 -7.73
CA LYS A 110 -0.16 15.17 -7.08
C LYS A 110 -0.68 14.83 -5.69
N LEU A 111 -0.33 15.67 -4.73
CA LEU A 111 -0.85 15.58 -3.37
C LEU A 111 -1.82 16.75 -3.11
N VAL A 112 -3.00 16.44 -2.57
CA VAL A 112 -4.04 17.41 -2.24
C VAL A 112 -4.41 17.27 -0.77
N PRO A 113 -4.86 18.36 -0.09
CA PRO A 113 -5.22 18.28 1.32
C PRO A 113 -6.29 17.24 1.62
N PHE A 114 -6.27 16.67 2.84
CA PHE A 114 -7.35 15.81 3.31
C PHE A 114 -8.68 16.55 3.32
N ASN A 115 -9.76 15.84 2.97
CA ASN A 115 -11.13 16.38 2.92
C ASN A 115 -11.33 17.57 1.96
N ASP A 116 -10.41 17.82 1.05
CA ASP A 116 -10.53 18.88 0.05
C ASP A 116 -10.90 18.31 -1.34
N SER A 117 -12.21 18.16 -1.56
CA SER A 117 -12.74 17.67 -2.83
C SER A 117 -12.53 18.67 -3.98
N ILE A 118 -12.39 19.96 -3.67
CA ILE A 118 -12.17 21.01 -4.68
C ILE A 118 -10.74 20.94 -5.19
N ALA A 119 -9.75 20.88 -4.29
CA ALA A 119 -8.36 20.70 -4.68
C ALA A 119 -8.17 19.42 -5.49
N MET A 120 -8.79 18.31 -5.07
CA MET A 120 -8.72 17.04 -5.84
C MET A 120 -9.35 17.18 -7.23
N ALA A 121 -10.50 17.84 -7.34
CA ALA A 121 -11.15 18.07 -8.63
C ALA A 121 -10.32 18.94 -9.55
N ASN A 122 -9.67 19.98 -9.04
CA ASN A 122 -8.81 20.88 -9.79
C ASN A 122 -7.59 20.16 -10.36
N GLU A 123 -6.89 19.35 -9.54
CA GLU A 123 -5.74 18.57 -10.02
C GLU A 123 -6.15 17.49 -11.04
N ILE A 124 -7.30 16.84 -10.84
CA ILE A 124 -7.82 15.90 -11.83
C ILE A 124 -8.17 16.61 -13.14
N ASN A 125 -8.84 17.77 -13.10
CA ASN A 125 -9.17 18.56 -14.30
C ASN A 125 -7.89 18.98 -15.03
N ASN A 126 -6.90 19.50 -14.30
CA ASN A 126 -5.61 19.87 -14.86
C ASN A 126 -4.97 18.68 -15.61
N LEU A 127 -4.88 17.53 -14.96
CA LEU A 127 -4.26 16.34 -15.58
C LEU A 127 -5.09 15.72 -16.71
N LEU A 128 -6.41 15.94 -16.76
CA LEU A 128 -7.25 15.50 -17.88
C LEU A 128 -7.04 16.36 -19.12
N THR A 129 -6.71 17.64 -18.97
CA THR A 129 -6.54 18.61 -20.05
C THR A 129 -5.07 18.82 -20.45
N ASN A 130 -4.14 18.65 -19.53
CA ASN A 130 -2.71 18.83 -19.75
C ASN A 130 -2.01 17.47 -19.97
N ASP A 131 -2.04 16.98 -21.19
CA ASP A 131 -1.43 15.70 -21.57
C ASP A 131 0.07 15.67 -21.29
N ASN A 132 0.78 16.78 -21.52
CA ASN A 132 2.23 16.84 -21.30
C ASN A 132 2.60 16.64 -19.82
N GLU A 133 1.91 17.32 -18.92
CA GLU A 133 2.14 17.17 -17.49
C GLU A 133 1.80 15.75 -17.02
N ARG A 134 0.67 15.22 -17.47
CA ARG A 134 0.25 13.87 -17.15
C ARG A 134 1.26 12.82 -17.63
N GLU A 135 1.75 12.90 -18.88
CA GLU A 135 2.72 11.94 -19.40
C GLU A 135 4.08 12.07 -18.73
N MET A 136 4.52 13.27 -18.38
CA MET A 136 5.74 13.45 -17.60
C MET A 136 5.64 12.83 -16.20
N MET A 137 4.51 13.01 -15.52
CA MET A 137 4.22 12.40 -14.22
C MET A 137 4.22 10.87 -14.32
N ARG A 138 3.54 10.32 -15.31
CA ARG A 138 3.49 8.87 -15.60
C ARG A 138 4.88 8.30 -15.80
N PHE A 139 5.70 8.97 -16.62
CA PHE A 139 7.08 8.56 -16.89
C PHE A 139 7.92 8.55 -15.61
N LYS A 140 7.89 9.63 -14.83
CA LYS A 140 8.64 9.71 -13.56
C LYS A 140 8.23 8.63 -12.57
N GLY A 141 6.92 8.41 -12.40
CA GLY A 141 6.38 7.36 -11.54
C GLY A 141 6.83 5.96 -11.98
N TYR A 142 6.70 5.68 -13.27
CA TYR A 142 7.14 4.41 -13.85
C TYR A 142 8.63 4.16 -13.66
N GLN A 143 9.49 5.14 -13.93
CA GLN A 143 10.95 5.02 -13.76
C GLN A 143 11.33 4.74 -12.30
N TYR A 144 10.73 5.47 -11.36
CA TYR A 144 10.97 5.25 -9.93
C TYR A 144 10.57 3.83 -9.50
N ALA A 145 9.41 3.37 -9.95
CA ALA A 145 8.89 2.04 -9.59
C ALA A 145 9.72 0.87 -10.15
N ARG A 146 10.64 1.09 -11.10
CA ARG A 146 11.53 0.01 -11.60
C ARG A 146 12.43 -0.55 -10.52
N SER A 147 12.83 0.25 -9.54
CA SER A 147 13.59 -0.24 -8.37
C SER A 147 12.76 -1.07 -7.40
N MET A 148 11.43 -0.99 -7.48
CA MET A 148 10.50 -1.66 -6.56
C MET A 148 10.07 -3.05 -7.05
N VAL A 149 10.49 -3.50 -8.23
CA VAL A 149 10.17 -4.85 -8.72
C VAL A 149 10.99 -5.90 -7.99
N TRP A 150 10.39 -7.07 -7.72
CA TRP A 150 11.00 -8.14 -6.93
C TRP A 150 12.43 -8.50 -7.35
N LYS A 151 12.71 -8.48 -8.65
CA LYS A 151 14.05 -8.75 -9.18
C LYS A 151 15.09 -7.75 -8.65
N GLU A 152 14.77 -6.47 -8.64
CA GLU A 152 15.69 -5.42 -8.17
C GLU A 152 15.79 -5.41 -6.64
N VAL A 153 14.65 -5.60 -5.95
CA VAL A 153 14.63 -5.76 -4.49
C VAL A 153 15.49 -6.95 -4.06
N SER A 154 15.38 -8.08 -4.74
CA SER A 154 16.22 -9.27 -4.47
C SER A 154 17.71 -8.99 -4.66
N LYS A 155 18.09 -8.26 -5.71
CA LYS A 155 19.49 -7.84 -5.91
C LYS A 155 19.98 -6.96 -4.77
N MET A 156 19.19 -5.96 -4.34
CA MET A 156 19.57 -5.11 -3.22
C MET A 156 19.81 -5.90 -1.94
N HIS A 157 19.00 -6.94 -1.67
CA HIS A 157 19.21 -7.83 -0.53
C HIS A 157 20.49 -8.65 -0.67
N LEU A 158 20.76 -9.21 -1.85
CA LEU A 158 21.99 -9.96 -2.10
C LEU A 158 23.25 -9.08 -1.95
N ASP A 159 23.20 -7.86 -2.47
CA ASP A 159 24.27 -6.89 -2.34
C ASP A 159 24.52 -6.51 -0.88
N LEU A 160 23.45 -6.32 -0.09
CA LEU A 160 23.57 -6.05 1.34
C LEU A 160 24.21 -7.23 2.09
N ILE A 161 23.77 -8.45 1.81
CA ILE A 161 24.34 -9.68 2.40
C ILE A 161 25.83 -9.80 2.05
N SER A 162 26.20 -9.53 0.79
CA SER A 162 27.60 -9.56 0.35
C SER A 162 28.45 -8.54 1.10
N LYS A 163 28.00 -7.30 1.23
CA LYS A 163 28.69 -6.24 2.00
C LYS A 163 28.86 -6.63 3.48
N ILE A 164 27.85 -7.25 4.09
CA ILE A 164 27.95 -7.73 5.47
C ILE A 164 28.99 -8.84 5.61
N LYS A 165 29.02 -9.79 4.65
CA LYS A 165 30.04 -10.85 4.65
C LYS A 165 31.45 -10.31 4.49
N GLU A 166 31.68 -9.39 3.54
CA GLU A 166 32.97 -8.73 3.33
C GLU A 166 33.42 -7.98 4.60
N ARG A 167 32.52 -7.23 5.23
CA ARG A 167 32.80 -6.52 6.47
C ARG A 167 33.20 -7.46 7.61
N LYS A 168 32.46 -8.55 7.80
CA LYS A 168 32.82 -9.58 8.79
C LYS A 168 34.17 -10.25 8.51
N THR A 169 34.52 -10.45 7.24
CA THR A 169 35.83 -11.00 6.87
C THR A 169 36.96 -10.01 7.22
N LEU A 170 36.76 -8.72 6.96
CA LEU A 170 37.72 -7.67 7.31
C LEU A 170 37.87 -7.49 8.83
N GLU A 171 36.77 -7.57 9.57
CA GLU A 171 36.79 -7.50 11.04
C GLU A 171 37.49 -8.71 11.67
N ASN A 172 37.37 -9.90 11.08
CA ASN A 172 38.08 -11.09 11.50
C ASN A 172 39.58 -11.08 11.13
N THR A 173 40.00 -10.26 10.19
CA THR A 173 41.43 -10.10 9.83
C THR A 173 42.14 -8.99 10.61
N GLN A 174 41.40 -8.10 11.22
CA GLN A 174 41.92 -7.15 12.20
C GLN A 174 41.62 -7.70 13.60
N GLU A 175 42.61 -8.28 14.25
CA GLU A 175 42.55 -8.62 15.68
C GLU A 175 42.39 -7.33 16.52
N THR A 176 41.23 -6.71 16.47
CA THR A 176 40.78 -5.81 17.51
C THR A 176 40.16 -6.66 18.61
N GLY A 177 40.88 -6.83 19.68
CA GLY A 177 40.58 -7.73 20.83
C GLY A 177 39.32 -7.43 21.63
N ILE A 178 38.23 -7.10 20.95
CA ILE A 178 36.88 -7.08 21.51
C ILE A 178 36.31 -8.47 21.25
N LYS A 179 36.51 -9.38 22.22
CA LYS A 179 35.87 -10.69 22.21
C LYS A 179 34.38 -10.50 22.28
N TYR A 180 33.69 -10.61 21.13
CA TYR A 180 32.21 -10.66 21.04
C TYR A 180 31.59 -11.73 21.94
N HIS A 181 32.37 -12.73 22.39
CA HIS A 181 31.94 -13.74 23.36
C HIS A 181 31.40 -13.15 24.67
N LYS A 182 31.81 -11.94 25.08
CA LYS A 182 31.37 -11.36 26.36
C LYS A 182 29.97 -10.73 26.28
N ILE A 183 29.56 -10.24 25.07
CA ILE A 183 28.27 -9.61 24.91
C ILE A 183 27.14 -10.68 24.86
N PHE A 184 27.41 -11.84 24.27
CA PHE A 184 26.42 -12.92 24.19
C PHE A 184 26.20 -13.66 25.52
N ASN A 185 27.19 -13.64 26.42
CA ASN A 185 27.05 -14.28 27.73
C ASN A 185 26.25 -13.43 28.75
N GLU A 186 25.96 -12.19 28.42
CA GLU A 186 25.18 -11.25 29.25
C GLU A 186 23.77 -10.99 28.74
N LEU A 187 23.38 -11.59 27.59
CA LEU A 187 22.01 -11.47 27.10
C LEU A 187 21.07 -12.22 28.05
N PRO A 188 19.96 -11.59 28.46
CA PRO A 188 18.96 -12.29 29.27
C PRO A 188 18.43 -13.50 28.50
N GLU A 189 18.07 -14.55 29.23
CA GLU A 189 17.39 -15.69 28.62
C GLU A 189 16.14 -15.22 27.85
N ILE A 190 15.97 -15.75 26.64
CA ILE A 190 14.80 -15.44 25.83
C ILE A 190 13.56 -16.00 26.52
N ASN A 191 12.68 -15.12 26.95
CA ASN A 191 11.39 -15.53 27.51
C ASN A 191 10.39 -15.86 26.40
N LEU A 192 10.26 -17.14 26.11
CA LEU A 192 9.32 -17.66 25.10
C LEU A 192 7.93 -17.99 25.65
N SER A 193 7.61 -17.62 26.89
CA SER A 193 6.35 -17.99 27.52
C SER A 193 5.13 -17.50 26.74
N HIS A 194 5.17 -16.27 26.23
CA HIS A 194 4.08 -15.73 25.41
C HIS A 194 3.95 -16.48 24.07
N LEU A 195 5.07 -16.74 23.40
CA LEU A 195 5.08 -17.51 22.15
C LEU A 195 4.49 -18.91 22.37
N LYS A 196 4.90 -19.61 23.43
CA LYS A 196 4.33 -20.91 23.79
C LYS A 196 2.83 -20.85 24.06
N THR A 197 2.36 -19.78 24.74
CA THR A 197 0.93 -19.57 25.00
C THR A 197 0.13 -19.32 23.71
N MET A 198 0.76 -18.67 22.71
CA MET A 198 0.14 -18.38 21.42
C MET A 198 0.23 -19.54 20.42
N THR A 199 0.92 -20.63 20.75
CA THR A 199 1.15 -21.76 19.84
C THR A 199 0.43 -23.00 20.36
N ASP A 200 -0.26 -23.71 19.48
CA ASP A 200 -0.84 -25.02 19.72
C ASP A 200 -0.47 -26.02 18.61
N ASP A 201 -1.11 -27.19 18.59
CA ASP A 201 -0.84 -28.25 17.59
C ASP A 201 -1.16 -27.82 16.13
N THR A 202 -1.91 -26.72 15.94
CA THR A 202 -2.23 -26.16 14.62
C THR A 202 -1.21 -25.14 14.17
N GLY A 203 -0.60 -24.41 15.08
CA GLY A 203 0.38 -23.37 14.81
C GLY A 203 0.28 -22.16 15.74
N LEU A 204 0.81 -21.03 15.26
CA LEU A 204 0.79 -19.77 15.96
C LEU A 204 -0.52 -19.03 15.73
N LEU A 205 -1.22 -18.65 16.80
CA LEU A 205 -2.44 -17.86 16.76
C LEU A 205 -2.17 -16.41 16.34
N GLN A 206 -3.02 -15.88 15.46
CA GLN A 206 -2.83 -14.58 14.84
C GLN A 206 -2.94 -13.40 15.84
N HIS A 207 -3.80 -13.52 16.85
CA HIS A 207 -4.10 -12.43 17.77
C HIS A 207 -4.18 -12.86 19.22
N ALA A 208 -3.78 -11.96 20.12
CA ALA A 208 -4.00 -12.07 21.54
C ALA A 208 -4.62 -10.78 22.09
N LYS A 209 -5.32 -10.90 23.23
CA LYS A 209 -5.69 -9.77 24.08
C LYS A 209 -4.78 -9.80 25.31
N TYR A 210 -3.78 -8.92 25.34
CA TYR A 210 -2.64 -9.00 26.27
C TYR A 210 -1.91 -10.35 26.12
N MET A 211 -1.89 -11.18 27.15
CA MET A 211 -1.25 -12.50 27.17
C MET A 211 -2.22 -13.65 26.82
N THR A 212 -3.50 -13.38 26.59
CA THR A 212 -4.53 -14.39 26.33
C THR A 212 -4.76 -14.54 24.84
N PRO A 213 -4.57 -15.74 24.26
CA PRO A 213 -4.84 -16.02 22.86
C PRO A 213 -6.29 -15.73 22.47
N ASN A 214 -6.51 -15.14 21.31
CA ASN A 214 -7.85 -14.88 20.79
C ASN A 214 -8.16 -15.83 19.62
N PHE A 215 -8.71 -16.98 19.95
CA PHE A 215 -9.06 -18.04 18.99
C PHE A 215 -10.08 -17.62 17.94
N HIS A 216 -10.84 -16.55 18.18
CA HIS A 216 -11.82 -16.05 17.20
C HIS A 216 -11.18 -15.61 15.88
N HIS A 217 -9.93 -15.15 15.91
CA HIS A 217 -9.20 -14.73 14.72
C HIS A 217 -8.44 -15.87 14.04
N GLY A 218 -8.34 -17.04 14.68
CA GLY A 218 -7.68 -18.21 14.13
C GLY A 218 -6.18 -18.02 13.91
N TYR A 219 -5.65 -18.67 12.87
CA TYR A 219 -4.24 -18.74 12.52
C TYR A 219 -3.97 -18.00 11.21
N CYS A 220 -2.85 -17.29 11.12
CA CYS A 220 -2.40 -16.66 9.89
C CYS A 220 -1.29 -17.49 9.26
N VAL A 221 -1.46 -17.88 8.01
CA VAL A 221 -0.44 -18.66 7.26
C VAL A 221 0.87 -17.89 7.15
N GLU A 222 0.79 -16.57 6.96
CA GLU A 222 1.97 -15.71 6.85
C GLU A 222 2.75 -15.62 8.17
N ASP A 223 2.07 -15.51 9.30
CA ASP A 223 2.70 -15.49 10.62
C ASP A 223 3.34 -16.83 10.95
N ASN A 224 2.69 -17.94 10.61
CA ASN A 224 3.24 -19.30 10.79
C ASN A 224 4.43 -19.61 9.87
N ALA A 225 4.52 -18.94 8.72
CA ALA A 225 5.66 -19.09 7.80
C ALA A 225 6.90 -18.29 8.24
N ARG A 226 6.73 -17.33 9.17
CA ARG A 226 7.80 -16.47 9.68
C ARG A 226 8.33 -16.90 11.06
N GLY A 227 7.59 -17.74 11.78
CA GLY A 227 7.96 -18.29 13.10
C GLY A 227 8.84 -19.53 12.94
#